data_15c402b09ad5102596d012a08df8635d
#
_entry.id   15c402b09ad5102596d012a08df8635d
#
_cell.length_a   1.000
_cell.length_b   1.000
_cell.length_c   1.000
_cell.angle_alpha   90.00
_cell.angle_beta   90.00
_cell.angle_gamma   90.00
#
_symmetry.space_group_name_H-M   'P 1'
#
loop_
_entity.id
_entity.type
_entity.pdbx_description
1 polymer ?
#
loop_
_entity_poly.entity_id
_entity_poly.type
_entity_poly.pdbx_seq_one_letter_code
_entity_poly.pdbx_strand_id
1 'polypeptide(L)' 'MNFSDVYEVVLKEYPDILTVEEMSKALGVSSKTGYQLLRENKIEHLKVGRAYRVPKAHLLSYLRLGLQSVTNS' A
#
# COMPACT_ATOMS: atom_id res chain seq x y z
N MET A 1 -7.46 -18.79 6.42
CA MET A 1 -6.61 -17.71 5.90
C MET A 1 -7.37 -16.39 6.03
N ASN A 2 -6.77 -15.39 6.66
CA ASN A 2 -7.41 -14.08 6.78
C ASN A 2 -7.01 -13.17 5.64
N PHE A 3 -7.61 -11.98 5.57
CA PHE A 3 -7.34 -11.05 4.46
C PHE A 3 -5.88 -10.61 4.38
N SER A 4 -5.19 -10.46 5.52
CA SER A 4 -3.79 -10.05 5.46
C SER A 4 -2.91 -11.13 4.85
N ASP A 5 -3.23 -12.41 5.06
CA ASP A 5 -2.51 -13.51 4.43
C ASP A 5 -2.73 -13.52 2.93
N VAL A 6 -3.95 -13.21 2.49
CA VAL A 6 -4.27 -13.10 1.06
C VAL A 6 -3.43 -12.00 0.41
N TYR A 7 -3.33 -10.83 1.05
CA TYR A 7 -2.53 -9.72 0.52
C TYR A 7 -1.05 -10.06 0.51
N GLU A 8 -0.53 -10.79 1.50
CA GLU A 8 0.86 -11.23 1.48
C GLU A 8 1.14 -12.10 0.27
N VAL A 9 0.25 -13.03 -0.04
CA VAL A 9 0.41 -13.90 -1.21
C VAL A 9 0.36 -13.09 -2.51
N VAL A 10 -0.61 -12.19 -2.64
CA VAL A 10 -0.75 -11.34 -3.83
C VAL A 10 0.47 -10.44 -4.01
N LEU A 11 0.94 -9.84 -2.93
CA LEU A 11 2.06 -8.90 -2.99
C LEU A 11 3.42 -9.59 -3.14
N LYS A 12 3.47 -10.89 -3.02
CA LYS A 12 4.72 -11.66 -3.18
C LYS A 12 5.35 -11.43 -4.55
N GLU A 13 4.53 -11.19 -5.57
CA GLU A 13 4.99 -10.95 -6.94
C GLU A 13 5.52 -9.52 -7.15
N TYR A 14 5.25 -8.63 -6.20
CA TYR A 14 5.71 -7.25 -6.28
C TYR A 14 7.09 -7.10 -5.63
N PRO A 15 7.89 -6.14 -6.09
CA PRO A 15 9.19 -5.88 -5.47
C PRO A 15 9.02 -5.37 -4.03
N ASP A 16 10.10 -5.43 -3.25
CA ASP A 16 10.08 -4.99 -1.85
C ASP A 16 9.81 -3.49 -1.72
N ILE A 17 10.22 -2.71 -2.71
CA ILE A 17 9.98 -1.26 -2.76
C ILE A 17 9.12 -0.99 -3.99
N LEU A 18 7.95 -0.41 -3.77
CA LEU A 18 6.96 -0.17 -4.82
C LEU A 18 7.02 1.26 -5.35
N THR A 19 6.76 1.40 -6.63
CA THR A 19 6.44 2.70 -7.22
C THR A 19 4.99 3.04 -6.87
N VAL A 20 4.59 4.30 -7.11
CA VAL A 20 3.18 4.70 -6.90
C VAL A 20 2.26 3.88 -7.80
N GLU A 21 2.67 3.63 -9.04
CA GLU A 21 1.88 2.86 -10.00
C GLU A 21 1.69 1.43 -9.52
N GLU A 22 2.75 0.80 -9.03
CA GLU A 22 2.67 -0.56 -8.48
C GLU A 22 1.78 -0.62 -7.25
N MET A 23 1.95 0.34 -6.34
CA MET A 23 1.12 0.43 -5.14
C MET A 23 -0.35 0.61 -5.51
N SER A 24 -0.64 1.52 -6.41
CA SER A 24 -2.01 1.80 -6.85
C SER A 24 -2.64 0.59 -7.49
N LYS A 25 -1.89 -0.13 -8.32
CA LYS A 25 -2.36 -1.36 -8.95
C LYS A 25 -2.66 -2.43 -7.90
N ALA A 26 -1.79 -2.57 -6.91
CA ALA A 26 -1.98 -3.54 -5.83
C ALA A 26 -3.23 -3.23 -5.02
N LEU A 27 -3.53 -1.93 -4.82
CA LEU A 27 -4.71 -1.50 -4.09
C LEU A 27 -5.98 -1.48 -4.94
N GLY A 28 -5.84 -1.59 -6.26
CA GLY A 28 -6.99 -1.51 -7.16
C GLY A 28 -7.53 -0.11 -7.33
N VAL A 29 -6.68 0.91 -7.22
CA VAL A 29 -7.09 2.31 -7.38
C VAL A 29 -6.29 2.97 -8.51
N SER A 30 -6.74 4.14 -8.94
CA SER A 30 -6.01 4.91 -9.96
C SER A 30 -4.71 5.47 -9.37
N SER A 31 -3.76 5.80 -10.25
CA SER A 31 -2.51 6.45 -9.82
C SER A 31 -2.79 7.76 -9.11
N LYS A 32 -3.79 8.51 -9.56
CA LYS A 32 -4.18 9.77 -8.93
C LYS A 32 -4.57 9.54 -7.46
N THR A 33 -5.37 8.52 -7.19
CA THR A 33 -5.75 8.15 -5.84
C THR A 33 -4.53 7.69 -5.04
N GLY A 34 -3.65 6.92 -5.67
CA GLY A 34 -2.41 6.48 -5.03
C GLY A 34 -1.54 7.65 -4.59
N TYR A 35 -1.33 8.64 -5.46
CA TYR A 35 -0.59 9.84 -5.10
C TYR A 35 -1.26 10.60 -3.96
N GLN A 36 -2.58 10.69 -3.97
CA GLN A 36 -3.33 11.36 -2.92
C GLN A 36 -3.11 10.69 -1.56
N LEU A 37 -3.14 9.36 -1.52
CA LEU A 37 -2.90 8.61 -0.28
C LEU A 37 -1.52 8.93 0.30
N LEU A 38 -0.51 9.04 -0.54
CA LEU A 38 0.84 9.36 -0.09
C LEU A 38 0.95 10.81 0.37
N ARG A 39 0.36 11.75 -0.37
CA ARG A 39 0.37 13.16 0.02
C ARG A 39 -0.35 13.39 1.35
N GLU A 40 -1.37 12.59 1.65
CA GLU A 40 -2.11 12.67 2.91
C GLU A 40 -1.47 11.84 4.02
N ASN A 41 -0.33 11.24 3.75
CA ASN A 41 0.41 10.41 4.71
C ASN A 41 -0.43 9.25 5.27
N LYS A 42 -1.29 8.67 4.43
CA LYS A 42 -2.08 7.50 4.82
C LYS A 42 -1.24 6.23 4.81
N ILE A 43 -0.19 6.20 3.99
CA ILE A 43 0.73 5.07 3.88
C ILE A 43 2.14 5.62 4.03
N GLU A 44 2.93 5.03 4.92
CA GLU A 44 4.32 5.44 5.10
C GLU A 44 5.11 5.21 3.82
N HIS A 45 5.93 6.17 3.48
CA HIS A 45 6.68 6.14 2.22
C HIS A 45 7.96 6.96 2.36
N LEU A 46 8.84 6.79 1.38
CA LEU A 46 10.06 7.58 1.25
C LEU A 46 9.93 8.41 -0.02
N LYS A 47 10.55 9.58 -0.01
CA LYS A 47 10.64 10.41 -1.21
C LYS A 47 12.10 10.56 -1.58
N VAL A 48 12.47 10.01 -2.74
CA VAL A 48 13.84 10.06 -3.24
C VAL A 48 13.82 10.96 -4.46
N GLY A 49 14.39 12.17 -4.32
CA GLY A 49 14.25 13.19 -5.35
C GLY A 49 12.79 13.58 -5.50
N ARG A 50 12.21 13.35 -6.67
CA ARG A 50 10.80 13.64 -6.93
C ARG A 50 9.93 12.38 -6.95
N ALA A 51 10.54 11.23 -6.70
CA ALA A 51 9.85 9.95 -6.80
C ALA A 51 9.48 9.43 -5.41
N TYR A 52 8.24 9.00 -5.29
CA TYR A 52 7.79 8.29 -4.08
C TYR A 52 8.23 6.83 -4.16
N ARG A 53 8.66 6.29 -3.02
CA ARG A 53 9.01 4.88 -2.89
C ARG A 53 8.27 4.31 -1.69
N VAL A 54 7.54 3.24 -1.88
CA VAL A 54 6.68 2.67 -0.85
C VAL A 54 7.19 1.28 -0.49
N PRO A 55 7.84 1.11 0.67
CA PRO A 55 8.20 -0.23 1.12
C PRO A 55 6.96 -1.10 1.23
N LYS A 56 7.03 -2.30 0.69
CA LYS A 56 5.89 -3.22 0.67
C LYS A 56 5.37 -3.50 2.08
N ALA A 57 6.27 -3.53 3.06
CA ALA A 57 5.87 -3.74 4.45
C ALA A 57 4.92 -2.66 4.96
N HIS A 58 5.10 -1.41 4.53
CA HIS A 58 4.21 -0.32 4.93
C HIS A 58 2.85 -0.43 4.26
N LEU A 59 2.81 -0.92 3.02
CA LEU A 59 1.52 -1.18 2.37
C LEU A 59 0.75 -2.27 3.12
N LEU A 60 1.44 -3.33 3.54
CA LEU A 60 0.82 -4.39 4.33
C LEU A 60 0.27 -3.87 5.64
N SER A 61 1.04 -3.00 6.32
CA SER A 61 0.58 -2.39 7.58
C SER A 61 -0.68 -1.57 7.37
N TYR A 62 -0.73 -0.78 6.30
CA TYR A 62 -1.90 0.02 5.96
C TYR A 62 -3.13 -0.87 5.74
N LEU A 63 -2.96 -1.95 5.00
CA LEU A 63 -4.05 -2.88 4.71
C LEU A 63 -4.55 -3.56 5.97
N ARG A 64 -3.65 -3.97 6.86
CA ARG A 64 -4.02 -4.60 8.13
C ARG A 64 -4.81 -3.66 9.02
N LEU A 65 -4.39 -2.40 9.12
CA LEU A 65 -5.09 -1.40 9.91
C LEU A 65 -6.48 -1.12 9.33
N GLY A 66 -6.58 -1.05 8.00
CA GLY A 66 -7.87 -0.87 7.35
C GLY A 66 -8.83 -2.00 7.63
N LEU A 67 -8.34 -3.24 7.61
CA LEU A 67 -9.17 -4.40 7.92
C LEU A 67 -9.61 -4.39 9.38
N GLN A 68 -8.73 -4.02 10.30
CA GLN A 68 -9.08 -3.91 11.71
C GLN A 68 -10.15 -2.84 11.94
N SER A 69 -10.04 -1.71 11.26
CA SER A 69 -11.04 -0.65 11.35
C SER A 69 -12.41 -1.13 10.89
N VAL A 70 -12.46 -1.91 9.82
CA VAL A 70 -13.71 -2.47 9.31
C VAL A 70 -14.32 -3.47 10.31
N THR A 71 -13.50 -4.31 10.93
CA THR A 71 -14.00 -5.31 11.86
C THR A 71 -14.46 -4.71 13.18
N ASN A 72 -14.01 -3.52 13.50
CA ASN A 72 -14.34 -2.85 14.76
C ASN A 72 -15.51 -1.89 14.63
N SER A 73 -16.04 -1.73 13.44
CA SER A 73 -17.14 -0.79 13.22
C SER A 73 -18.52 -1.41 13.47
#